data_da0c42154860b0e7c5b8a163a339dd25
#
_entry.id   da0c42154860b0e7c5b8a163a339dd25
#
_cell.length_a   1.000
_cell.length_b   1.000
_cell.length_c   1.000
_cell.angle_alpha   90.00
_cell.angle_beta   90.00
_cell.angle_gamma   90.00
#
_symmetry.space_group_name_H-M   'P 1'
#
loop_
_entity.id
_entity.type
_entity.pdbx_description
1 polymer ?
#
loop_
_entity_poly.entity_id
_entity_poly.type
_entity_poly.pdbx_seq_one_letter_code
_entity_poly.pdbx_strand_id
1 'polypeptide(L)'
;DGWSVIATGNRSKDKAGCRPLPTHVRDRLTVVPLEADVDDWAAWAGQSGIDHRVVGYVRHRPDALQEFDPKAEVSPTARSWSAVSALLPHIESRDYLPALSGLIGQGRAAEFAGFLRIFDRLIPVSKVFDDPENCEVPTDTDVTIALVANIAKRVDEDTIEAALIYGKRLGREFGVVLVRDILSRHPDLAETKAVCQYRADNADVELG
;
A
#
# COMPACT_ATOMS: atom_id res chain seq x y z
N ASP A 1 25.72 -22.81 -25.52
CA ASP A 1 24.51 -23.32 -24.86
C ASP A 1 24.50 -22.82 -23.41
N GLY A 2 23.35 -22.35 -22.94
CA GLY A 2 23.17 -21.86 -21.56
C GLY A 2 22.80 -20.37 -21.44
N TRP A 3 22.55 -19.66 -22.53
CA TRP A 3 22.07 -18.29 -22.47
C TRP A 3 20.55 -18.21 -22.69
N SER A 4 19.89 -17.41 -21.85
CA SER A 4 18.49 -17.01 -22.05
C SER A 4 18.41 -15.50 -22.22
N VAL A 5 17.54 -15.05 -23.11
CA VAL A 5 17.30 -13.63 -23.35
C VAL A 5 15.94 -13.27 -22.79
N ILE A 6 15.93 -12.33 -21.84
CA ILE A 6 14.71 -11.75 -21.28
C ILE A 6 14.65 -10.30 -21.71
N ALA A 7 13.51 -9.88 -22.28
CA ALA A 7 13.27 -8.51 -22.66
C ALA A 7 12.00 -7.99 -22.00
N THR A 8 12.02 -6.74 -21.58
CA THR A 8 10.84 -6.04 -21.03
C THR A 8 10.45 -4.91 -21.97
N GLY A 9 9.16 -4.62 -22.03
CA GLY A 9 8.63 -3.55 -22.86
C GLY A 9 7.22 -3.15 -22.45
N ASN A 10 6.79 -1.98 -22.90
CA ASN A 10 5.43 -1.52 -22.65
C ASN A 10 4.46 -2.15 -23.62
N ARG A 11 3.22 -2.33 -23.20
CA ARG A 11 2.15 -2.86 -24.05
C ARG A 11 1.70 -1.80 -25.06
N SER A 12 1.31 -2.21 -26.25
CA SER A 12 0.82 -1.29 -27.28
C SER A 12 -0.42 -0.50 -26.83
N LYS A 13 -1.25 -1.08 -25.94
CA LYS A 13 -2.42 -0.41 -25.37
C LYS A 13 -2.07 0.77 -24.46
N ASP A 14 -0.86 0.77 -23.87
CA ASP A 14 -0.41 1.81 -22.96
C ASP A 14 0.11 3.07 -23.67
N LYS A 15 0.04 3.11 -25.01
CA LYS A 15 0.43 4.24 -25.89
C LYS A 15 1.81 4.84 -25.57
N ALA A 16 2.70 4.08 -24.96
CA ALA A 16 4.03 4.51 -24.51
C ALA A 16 5.06 4.60 -25.67
N GLY A 17 4.62 4.95 -26.87
CA GLY A 17 5.50 5.05 -28.05
C GLY A 17 6.03 3.72 -28.57
N CYS A 18 5.48 2.60 -28.13
CA CYS A 18 5.92 1.27 -28.53
C CYS A 18 5.46 0.94 -29.96
N ARG A 19 6.38 0.44 -30.77
CA ARG A 19 6.02 -0.21 -32.05
C ARG A 19 5.72 -1.68 -31.81
N PRO A 20 4.69 -2.23 -32.48
CA PRO A 20 4.44 -3.67 -32.44
C PRO A 20 5.67 -4.46 -32.87
N LEU A 21 5.97 -5.54 -32.15
CA LEU A 21 7.03 -6.46 -32.56
C LEU A 21 6.72 -7.06 -33.94
N PRO A 22 7.68 -7.14 -34.88
CA PRO A 22 7.51 -7.85 -36.14
C PRO A 22 7.11 -9.30 -35.86
N THR A 23 6.26 -9.85 -36.71
CA THR A 23 5.70 -11.20 -36.53
C THR A 23 6.78 -12.27 -36.36
N HIS A 24 7.84 -12.22 -37.19
CA HIS A 24 8.94 -13.19 -37.13
C HIS A 24 9.76 -13.13 -35.85
N VAL A 25 9.71 -12.01 -35.10
CA VAL A 25 10.31 -11.88 -33.76
C VAL A 25 9.36 -12.43 -32.72
N ARG A 26 8.08 -12.01 -32.80
CA ARG A 26 7.05 -12.43 -31.84
C ARG A 26 6.85 -13.94 -31.80
N ASP A 27 6.91 -14.60 -32.93
CA ASP A 27 6.75 -16.05 -33.06
C ASP A 27 7.87 -16.87 -32.36
N ARG A 28 8.97 -16.21 -31.97
CA ARG A 28 10.10 -16.82 -31.27
C ARG A 28 10.17 -16.45 -29.78
N LEU A 29 9.19 -15.70 -29.29
CA LEU A 29 9.14 -15.21 -27.92
C LEU A 29 7.93 -15.76 -27.19
N THR A 30 8.11 -16.06 -25.91
CA THR A 30 7.01 -16.22 -24.98
C THR A 30 6.69 -14.86 -24.39
N VAL A 31 5.49 -14.32 -24.68
CA VAL A 31 5.06 -13.03 -24.15
C VAL A 31 4.26 -13.27 -22.87
N VAL A 32 4.77 -12.74 -21.78
CA VAL A 32 4.13 -12.80 -20.46
C VAL A 32 3.61 -11.41 -20.11
N PRO A 33 2.29 -11.19 -20.06
CA PRO A 33 1.75 -9.93 -19.59
C PRO A 33 1.96 -9.80 -18.08
N LEU A 34 2.50 -8.67 -17.65
CA LEU A 34 2.61 -8.29 -16.23
C LEU A 34 1.60 -7.19 -15.95
N GLU A 35 0.87 -7.33 -14.86
CA GLU A 35 -0.05 -6.33 -14.35
C GLU A 35 0.39 -5.96 -12.94
N ALA A 36 0.14 -4.71 -12.55
CA ALA A 36 0.43 -4.26 -11.20
C ALA A 36 -0.63 -4.86 -10.26
N ASP A 37 -0.17 -5.58 -9.26
CA ASP A 37 -0.99 -6.08 -8.16
C ASP A 37 -0.74 -5.24 -6.90
N VAL A 38 -1.81 -4.88 -6.20
CA VAL A 38 -1.72 -4.00 -5.02
C VAL A 38 -1.15 -4.72 -3.82
N ASP A 39 -1.49 -5.99 -3.62
CA ASP A 39 -1.00 -6.74 -2.47
C ASP A 39 0.48 -7.05 -2.62
N ASP A 40 0.93 -7.47 -3.81
CA ASP A 40 2.35 -7.67 -4.14
C ASP A 40 3.14 -6.37 -3.98
N TRP A 41 2.59 -5.26 -4.50
CA TRP A 41 3.23 -3.96 -4.36
C TRP A 41 3.31 -3.52 -2.90
N ALA A 42 2.26 -3.69 -2.12
CA ALA A 42 2.22 -3.28 -0.72
C ALA A 42 3.15 -4.12 0.17
N ALA A 43 3.28 -5.43 -0.12
CA ALA A 43 4.24 -6.30 0.54
C ALA A 43 5.68 -5.82 0.29
N TRP A 44 6.02 -5.56 -0.98
CA TRP A 44 7.31 -4.97 -1.33
C TRP A 44 7.52 -3.59 -0.70
N ALA A 45 6.51 -2.72 -0.72
CA ALA A 45 6.57 -1.35 -0.20
C ALA A 45 6.84 -1.32 1.30
N GLY A 46 6.23 -2.24 2.07
CA GLY A 46 6.48 -2.40 3.50
C GLY A 46 7.96 -2.66 3.79
N GLN A 47 8.57 -3.60 3.06
CA GLN A 47 9.99 -3.95 3.21
C GLN A 47 10.94 -2.88 2.66
N SER A 48 10.50 -2.11 1.67
CA SER A 48 11.31 -1.08 1.00
C SER A 48 11.26 0.30 1.66
N GLY A 49 10.62 0.43 2.83
CA GLY A 49 10.56 1.69 3.57
C GLY A 49 9.64 2.74 2.96
N ILE A 50 8.69 2.34 2.11
CA ILE A 50 7.66 3.25 1.58
C ILE A 50 6.80 3.77 2.74
N ASP A 51 6.49 5.06 2.71
CA ASP A 51 5.68 5.70 3.75
C ASP A 51 4.35 4.97 3.94
N HIS A 52 4.04 4.63 5.17
CA HIS A 52 2.84 3.88 5.54
C HIS A 52 1.54 4.55 5.08
N ARG A 53 1.51 5.89 5.00
CA ARG A 53 0.35 6.65 4.50
C ARG A 53 0.13 6.40 3.02
N VAL A 54 1.20 6.26 2.24
CA VAL A 54 1.13 5.91 0.82
C VAL A 54 0.60 4.48 0.66
N VAL A 55 1.14 3.54 1.43
CA VAL A 55 0.69 2.13 1.38
C VAL A 55 -0.78 2.02 1.78
N GLY A 56 -1.17 2.67 2.89
CA GLY A 56 -2.56 2.68 3.36
C GLY A 56 -3.52 3.25 2.33
N TYR A 57 -3.15 4.37 1.69
CA TYR A 57 -3.97 4.97 0.64
C TYR A 57 -4.11 4.06 -0.58
N VAL A 58 -3.02 3.50 -1.09
CA VAL A 58 -3.05 2.64 -2.28
C VAL A 58 -3.84 1.35 -2.02
N ARG A 59 -3.78 0.78 -0.82
CA ARG A 59 -4.63 -0.37 -0.45
C ARG A 59 -6.11 0.00 -0.41
N HIS A 60 -6.44 1.18 0.08
CA HIS A 60 -7.81 1.69 0.07
C HIS A 60 -8.30 2.02 -1.33
N ARG A 61 -7.40 2.48 -2.19
CA ARG A 61 -7.70 2.87 -3.57
C ARG A 61 -6.82 2.09 -4.55
N PRO A 62 -7.13 0.80 -4.79
CA PRO A 62 -6.33 -0.07 -5.66
C PRO A 62 -6.13 0.47 -7.07
N ASP A 63 -7.14 1.18 -7.58
CA ASP A 63 -7.11 1.88 -8.88
C ASP A 63 -6.03 2.98 -8.94
N ALA A 64 -5.62 3.52 -7.79
CA ALA A 64 -4.59 4.57 -7.72
C ALA A 64 -3.17 4.03 -7.92
N LEU A 65 -2.91 2.73 -7.74
CA LEU A 65 -1.55 2.19 -7.92
C LEU A 65 -1.02 2.43 -9.32
N GLN A 66 -1.87 2.18 -10.31
CA GLN A 66 -1.53 2.42 -11.71
C GLN A 66 -2.78 2.80 -12.49
N GLU A 67 -2.87 4.05 -12.84
CA GLU A 67 -3.93 4.61 -13.66
C GLU A 67 -3.35 5.06 -14.99
N PHE A 68 -4.02 4.76 -16.08
CA PHE A 68 -3.63 5.22 -17.39
C PHE A 68 -4.75 6.06 -18.01
N ASP A 69 -4.54 7.36 -18.08
CA ASP A 69 -5.38 8.27 -18.88
C ASP A 69 -4.55 8.84 -20.04
N PRO A 70 -4.90 8.49 -21.30
CA PRO A 70 -4.17 8.97 -22.47
C PRO A 70 -4.27 10.48 -22.69
N LYS A 71 -5.14 11.18 -21.95
CA LYS A 71 -5.34 12.63 -22.00
C LYS A 71 -4.66 13.33 -20.85
N ALA A 72 -4.32 12.62 -19.79
CA ALA A 72 -3.64 13.20 -18.64
C ALA A 72 -2.15 13.43 -18.97
N GLU A 73 -1.62 14.56 -18.56
CA GLU A 73 -0.21 14.87 -18.66
C GLU A 73 0.61 14.01 -17.68
N VAL A 74 0.04 13.73 -16.51
CA VAL A 74 0.62 12.91 -15.45
C VAL A 74 -0.41 11.92 -14.94
N SER A 75 -0.02 10.64 -14.87
CA SER A 75 -0.83 9.56 -14.30
C SER A 75 -0.04 8.81 -13.21
N PRO A 76 -0.71 8.34 -12.15
CA PRO A 76 -0.05 7.59 -11.08
C PRO A 76 0.47 6.24 -11.56
N THR A 77 1.61 5.86 -11.04
CA THR A 77 2.25 4.56 -11.24
C THR A 77 2.90 4.10 -9.94
N ALA A 78 3.20 2.81 -9.82
CA ALA A 78 3.97 2.29 -8.67
C ALA A 78 5.27 3.07 -8.41
N ARG A 79 5.96 3.52 -9.47
CA ARG A 79 7.17 4.35 -9.38
C ARG A 79 6.87 5.75 -8.85
N SER A 80 5.82 6.40 -9.33
CA SER A 80 5.46 7.75 -8.84
C SER A 80 5.04 7.75 -7.38
N TRP A 81 4.40 6.67 -6.89
CA TRP A 81 4.10 6.49 -5.47
C TRP A 81 5.38 6.35 -4.62
N SER A 82 6.42 5.70 -5.12
CA SER A 82 7.72 5.70 -4.45
C SER A 82 8.34 7.10 -4.37
N ALA A 83 8.21 7.90 -5.42
CA ALA A 83 8.66 9.29 -5.42
C ALA A 83 7.82 10.16 -4.46
N VAL A 84 6.51 9.95 -4.40
CA VAL A 84 5.62 10.59 -3.40
C VAL A 84 6.10 10.26 -1.98
N SER A 85 6.36 8.98 -1.69
CA SER A 85 6.86 8.55 -0.38
C SER A 85 8.16 9.26 0.02
N ALA A 86 9.10 9.38 -0.91
CA ALA A 86 10.37 10.08 -0.67
C ALA A 86 10.18 11.59 -0.46
N LEU A 87 9.16 12.19 -1.09
CA LEU A 87 8.90 13.62 -1.01
C LEU A 87 8.17 14.03 0.27
N LEU A 88 7.25 13.17 0.78
CA LEU A 88 6.37 13.51 1.91
C LEU A 88 7.08 14.06 3.16
N PRO A 89 8.26 13.56 3.59
CA PRO A 89 8.97 14.10 4.74
C PRO A 89 9.49 15.53 4.56
N HIS A 90 9.53 16.02 3.33
CA HIS A 90 10.15 17.29 2.93
C HIS A 90 9.15 18.39 2.58
N ILE A 91 7.85 18.11 2.64
CA ILE A 91 6.79 19.06 2.29
C ILE A 91 5.79 19.23 3.42
N GLU A 92 5.28 20.44 3.57
CA GLU A 92 4.23 20.75 4.55
C GLU A 92 2.83 20.49 3.96
N SER A 93 1.83 20.31 4.84
CA SER A 93 0.46 20.00 4.44
C SER A 93 -0.17 21.03 3.48
N ARG A 94 0.23 22.29 3.57
CA ARG A 94 -0.21 23.37 2.66
C ARG A 94 0.31 23.15 1.22
N ASP A 95 1.43 22.45 1.06
CA ASP A 95 2.12 22.26 -0.21
C ASP A 95 1.82 20.88 -0.84
N TYR A 96 1.04 20.01 -0.16
CA TYR A 96 0.72 18.67 -0.67
C TYR A 96 0.15 18.71 -2.09
N LEU A 97 -0.89 19.52 -2.34
CA LEU A 97 -1.53 19.54 -3.65
C LEU A 97 -0.58 19.95 -4.78
N PRO A 98 0.11 21.10 -4.74
CA PRO A 98 1.01 21.48 -5.83
C PRO A 98 2.19 20.52 -5.99
N ALA A 99 2.80 20.05 -4.91
CA ALA A 99 3.96 19.17 -4.98
C ALA A 99 3.61 17.78 -5.52
N LEU A 100 2.47 17.22 -5.11
CA LEU A 100 2.06 15.87 -5.51
C LEU A 100 1.44 15.83 -6.91
N SER A 101 0.83 16.93 -7.37
CA SER A 101 0.19 16.98 -8.69
C SER A 101 1.15 16.65 -9.84
N GLY A 102 2.42 17.05 -9.73
CA GLY A 102 3.45 16.74 -10.71
C GLY A 102 3.89 15.26 -10.74
N LEU A 103 3.54 14.47 -9.72
CA LEU A 103 3.92 13.07 -9.60
C LEU A 103 2.76 12.10 -9.92
N ILE A 104 1.54 12.45 -9.49
CA ILE A 104 0.39 11.54 -9.54
C ILE A 104 -0.84 12.16 -10.21
N GLY A 105 -0.70 13.33 -10.81
CA GLY A 105 -1.80 14.08 -11.41
C GLY A 105 -2.67 14.82 -10.41
N GLN A 106 -3.33 15.88 -10.84
CA GLN A 106 -4.05 16.81 -9.96
C GLN A 106 -5.21 16.13 -9.20
N GLY A 107 -5.98 15.28 -9.85
CA GLY A 107 -7.11 14.58 -9.23
C GLY A 107 -6.66 13.68 -8.08
N ARG A 108 -5.68 12.81 -8.34
CA ARG A 108 -5.12 11.91 -7.32
C ARG A 108 -4.38 12.67 -6.21
N ALA A 109 -3.68 13.73 -6.55
CA ALA A 109 -3.02 14.58 -5.56
C ALA A 109 -4.03 15.23 -4.61
N ALA A 110 -5.18 15.70 -5.10
CA ALA A 110 -6.23 16.29 -4.27
C ALA A 110 -6.85 15.24 -3.33
N GLU A 111 -7.14 14.06 -3.84
CA GLU A 111 -7.69 12.94 -3.07
C GLU A 111 -6.71 12.48 -1.99
N PHE A 112 -5.45 12.24 -2.36
CA PHE A 112 -4.41 11.83 -1.42
C PHE A 112 -4.08 12.92 -0.39
N ALA A 113 -4.07 14.19 -0.77
CA ALA A 113 -3.91 15.30 0.19
C ALA A 113 -5.07 15.34 1.20
N GLY A 114 -6.30 15.03 0.77
CA GLY A 114 -7.45 14.84 1.65
C GLY A 114 -7.22 13.71 2.67
N PHE A 115 -6.77 12.56 2.19
CA PHE A 115 -6.43 11.41 3.02
C PHE A 115 -5.31 11.71 4.04
N LEU A 116 -4.24 12.41 3.62
CA LEU A 116 -3.16 12.82 4.52
C LEU A 116 -3.65 13.70 5.68
N ARG A 117 -4.63 14.58 5.44
CA ARG A 117 -5.21 15.43 6.51
C ARG A 117 -5.98 14.62 7.55
N ILE A 118 -6.46 13.44 7.20
CA ILE A 118 -7.10 12.53 8.16
C ILE A 118 -6.06 12.03 9.17
N PHE A 119 -4.85 11.70 8.72
CA PHE A 119 -3.76 11.28 9.60
C PHE A 119 -3.44 12.28 10.71
N ASP A 120 -3.54 13.57 10.42
CA ASP A 120 -3.28 14.64 11.40
C ASP A 120 -4.33 14.67 12.54
N ARG A 121 -5.46 13.98 12.38
CA ARG A 121 -6.59 13.94 13.31
C ARG A 121 -6.83 12.56 13.94
N LEU A 122 -5.98 11.59 13.65
CA LEU A 122 -6.15 10.24 14.16
C LEU A 122 -5.99 10.17 15.69
N ILE A 123 -6.68 9.20 16.27
CA ILE A 123 -6.46 8.78 17.66
C ILE A 123 -4.97 8.40 17.79
N PRO A 124 -4.27 8.90 18.81
CA PRO A 124 -2.88 8.49 19.05
C PRO A 124 -2.79 6.97 19.21
N VAL A 125 -1.89 6.33 18.46
CA VAL A 125 -1.71 4.86 18.50
C VAL A 125 -1.34 4.37 19.91
N SER A 126 -0.67 5.19 20.71
CA SER A 126 -0.41 4.88 22.11
C SER A 126 -1.68 4.56 22.91
N LYS A 127 -2.77 5.32 22.69
CA LYS A 127 -4.07 5.01 23.33
C LYS A 127 -4.64 3.66 22.91
N VAL A 128 -4.38 3.24 21.66
CA VAL A 128 -4.80 1.92 21.18
C VAL A 128 -4.01 0.84 21.89
N PHE A 129 -2.71 1.04 22.09
CA PHE A 129 -1.86 0.05 22.77
C PHE A 129 -2.09 0.01 24.27
N ASP A 130 -2.38 1.16 24.91
CA ASP A 130 -2.64 1.25 26.34
C ASP A 130 -3.98 0.61 26.76
N ASP A 131 -5.02 0.74 25.93
CA ASP A 131 -6.35 0.19 26.21
C ASP A 131 -7.05 -0.30 24.93
N PRO A 132 -6.59 -1.44 24.34
CA PRO A 132 -7.11 -1.93 23.09
C PRO A 132 -8.57 -2.39 23.14
N GLU A 133 -9.08 -2.76 24.34
CA GLU A 133 -10.45 -3.26 24.52
C GLU A 133 -11.46 -2.13 24.58
N ASN A 134 -11.10 -0.94 25.11
CA ASN A 134 -12.05 0.16 25.31
C ASN A 134 -11.75 1.37 24.42
N CYS A 135 -10.59 1.43 23.75
CA CYS A 135 -10.26 2.51 22.83
C CYS A 135 -11.36 2.67 21.78
N GLU A 136 -11.70 3.90 21.42
CA GLU A 136 -12.73 4.24 20.44
C GLU A 136 -12.42 3.59 19.08
N VAL A 137 -13.45 3.02 18.44
CA VAL A 137 -13.35 2.45 17.09
C VAL A 137 -13.95 3.46 16.09
N PRO A 138 -13.19 3.89 15.10
CA PRO A 138 -13.71 4.80 14.07
C PRO A 138 -14.87 4.16 13.31
N THR A 139 -15.86 4.99 12.96
CA THR A 139 -16.98 4.59 12.10
C THR A 139 -16.75 4.94 10.63
N ASP A 140 -15.81 5.84 10.36
CA ASP A 140 -15.45 6.28 9.02
C ASP A 140 -14.36 5.37 8.44
N THR A 141 -14.58 4.87 7.22
CA THR A 141 -13.67 3.93 6.53
C THR A 141 -12.29 4.54 6.30
N ASP A 142 -12.22 5.80 5.86
CA ASP A 142 -10.94 6.47 5.56
C ASP A 142 -10.12 6.65 6.85
N VAL A 143 -10.80 6.99 7.96
CA VAL A 143 -10.17 7.11 9.28
C VAL A 143 -9.67 5.74 9.77
N THR A 144 -10.46 4.68 9.58
CA THR A 144 -10.09 3.32 9.97
C THR A 144 -8.84 2.85 9.22
N ILE A 145 -8.77 3.06 7.91
CA ILE A 145 -7.63 2.70 7.07
C ILE A 145 -6.37 3.47 7.49
N ALA A 146 -6.52 4.77 7.69
CA ALA A 146 -5.41 5.60 8.15
C ALA A 146 -4.89 5.15 9.52
N LEU A 147 -5.79 4.76 10.43
CA LEU A 147 -5.42 4.26 11.76
C LEU A 147 -4.73 2.89 11.66
N VAL A 148 -5.24 1.96 10.85
CA VAL A 148 -4.62 0.65 10.57
C VAL A 148 -3.18 0.84 10.06
N ALA A 149 -2.96 1.69 9.07
CA ALA A 149 -1.63 1.97 8.54
C ALA A 149 -0.69 2.59 9.59
N ASN A 150 -1.22 3.42 10.50
CA ASN A 150 -0.45 4.04 11.57
C ASN A 150 -0.09 3.04 12.69
N ILE A 151 -1.01 2.14 13.04
CA ILE A 151 -0.75 1.03 13.98
C ILE A 151 0.33 0.12 13.40
N ALA A 152 0.18 -0.35 12.16
CA ALA A 152 1.14 -1.24 11.50
C ALA A 152 2.56 -0.68 11.41
N LYS A 153 2.70 0.66 11.35
CA LYS A 153 4.02 1.31 11.38
C LYS A 153 4.68 1.28 12.74
N ARG A 154 3.90 1.35 13.84
CA ARG A 154 4.39 1.62 15.19
C ARG A 154 4.42 0.41 16.09
N VAL A 155 3.82 -0.68 15.65
CA VAL A 155 3.78 -1.93 16.42
C VAL A 155 5.19 -2.52 16.57
N ASP A 156 5.42 -3.12 17.70
CA ASP A 156 6.62 -3.87 18.07
C ASP A 156 6.23 -5.15 18.84
N GLU A 157 7.22 -5.87 19.38
CA GLU A 157 6.99 -7.13 20.10
C GLU A 157 6.13 -6.95 21.35
N ASP A 158 6.25 -5.80 22.05
CA ASP A 158 5.50 -5.51 23.28
C ASP A 158 4.04 -5.11 22.98
N THR A 159 3.77 -4.53 21.82
CA THR A 159 2.47 -3.92 21.48
C THR A 159 1.66 -4.75 20.46
N ILE A 160 2.24 -5.83 19.90
CA ILE A 160 1.57 -6.67 18.89
C ILE A 160 0.25 -7.26 19.40
N GLU A 161 0.21 -7.74 20.65
CA GLU A 161 -1.00 -8.33 21.22
C GLU A 161 -2.13 -7.30 21.31
N ALA A 162 -1.82 -6.09 21.78
CA ALA A 162 -2.77 -4.97 21.83
C ALA A 162 -3.28 -4.58 20.43
N ALA A 163 -2.38 -4.52 19.44
CA ALA A 163 -2.75 -4.24 18.06
C ALA A 163 -3.73 -5.27 17.50
N LEU A 164 -3.52 -6.57 17.77
CA LEU A 164 -4.39 -7.65 17.31
C LEU A 164 -5.75 -7.65 18.01
N ILE A 165 -5.79 -7.37 19.33
CA ILE A 165 -7.04 -7.20 20.08
C ILE A 165 -7.87 -6.07 19.47
N TYR A 166 -7.24 -4.91 19.24
CA TYR A 166 -7.92 -3.78 18.64
C TYR A 166 -8.35 -4.08 17.19
N GLY A 167 -7.51 -4.76 16.41
CA GLY A 167 -7.80 -5.18 15.05
C GLY A 167 -9.06 -6.05 14.94
N LYS A 168 -9.32 -6.96 15.89
CA LYS A 168 -10.56 -7.75 15.95
C LYS A 168 -11.80 -6.86 16.11
N ARG A 169 -11.69 -5.71 16.77
CA ARG A 169 -12.80 -4.75 16.99
C ARG A 169 -13.08 -3.86 15.77
N LEU A 170 -12.09 -3.66 14.90
CA LEU A 170 -12.26 -2.94 13.62
C LEU A 170 -13.11 -3.71 12.60
N GLY A 171 -13.38 -4.99 12.87
CA GLY A 171 -14.03 -5.90 11.94
C GLY A 171 -13.02 -6.74 11.14
N ARG A 172 -13.52 -7.86 10.58
CA ARG A 172 -12.67 -8.90 9.98
C ARG A 172 -11.77 -8.37 8.85
N GLU A 173 -12.35 -7.56 7.95
CA GLU A 173 -11.62 -7.03 6.79
C GLU A 173 -10.42 -6.16 7.21
N PHE A 174 -10.65 -5.20 8.10
CA PHE A 174 -9.59 -4.33 8.59
C PHE A 174 -8.58 -5.06 9.48
N GLY A 175 -9.03 -6.06 10.24
CA GLY A 175 -8.15 -6.91 11.03
C GLY A 175 -7.16 -7.68 10.15
N VAL A 176 -7.62 -8.25 9.04
CA VAL A 176 -6.75 -8.94 8.05
C VAL A 176 -5.77 -7.97 7.42
N VAL A 177 -6.23 -6.80 6.98
CA VAL A 177 -5.33 -5.77 6.39
C VAL A 177 -4.29 -5.33 7.40
N LEU A 178 -4.67 -5.11 8.68
CA LEU A 178 -3.74 -4.75 9.74
C LEU A 178 -2.63 -5.80 9.90
N VAL A 179 -2.98 -7.08 9.98
CA VAL A 179 -1.99 -8.15 10.17
C VAL A 179 -1.06 -8.26 8.96
N ARG A 180 -1.58 -8.19 7.74
CA ARG A 180 -0.77 -8.19 6.52
C ARG A 180 0.22 -7.01 6.49
N ASP A 181 -0.23 -5.82 6.86
CA ASP A 181 0.64 -4.63 6.91
C ASP A 181 1.70 -4.74 8.00
N ILE A 182 1.35 -5.29 9.16
CA ILE A 182 2.31 -5.56 10.24
C ILE A 182 3.38 -6.53 9.76
N LEU A 183 3.01 -7.69 9.24
CA LEU A 183 3.96 -8.73 8.83
C LEU A 183 4.82 -8.32 7.64
N SER A 184 4.27 -7.49 6.75
CA SER A 184 5.04 -6.92 5.65
C SER A 184 6.16 -5.97 6.14
N ARG A 185 5.93 -5.23 7.23
CA ARG A 185 6.88 -4.25 7.78
C ARG A 185 7.80 -4.84 8.84
N HIS A 186 7.28 -5.76 9.62
CA HIS A 186 7.90 -6.38 10.77
C HIS A 186 7.81 -7.92 10.66
N PRO A 187 8.53 -8.53 9.71
CA PRO A 187 8.46 -9.99 9.48
C PRO A 187 8.94 -10.80 10.69
N ASP A 188 9.75 -10.22 11.55
CA ASP A 188 10.20 -10.76 12.84
C ASP A 188 9.06 -11.06 13.81
N LEU A 189 7.94 -10.33 13.71
CA LEU A 189 6.76 -10.55 14.56
C LEU A 189 5.93 -11.78 14.13
N ALA A 190 6.21 -12.39 12.98
CA ALA A 190 5.45 -13.52 12.44
C ALA A 190 5.43 -14.75 13.38
N GLU A 191 6.50 -14.95 14.15
CA GLU A 191 6.68 -16.08 15.08
C GLU A 191 6.17 -15.78 16.49
N THR A 192 5.63 -14.58 16.74
CA THR A 192 5.08 -14.24 18.05
C THR A 192 3.84 -15.06 18.35
N LYS A 193 3.67 -15.42 19.64
CA LYS A 193 2.50 -16.20 20.10
C LYS A 193 1.18 -15.56 19.69
N ALA A 194 1.09 -14.23 19.75
CA ALA A 194 -0.10 -13.48 19.42
C ALA A 194 -0.48 -13.63 17.92
N VAL A 195 0.51 -13.53 17.02
CA VAL A 195 0.31 -13.71 15.57
C VAL A 195 -0.03 -15.16 15.25
N CYS A 196 0.66 -16.13 15.84
CA CYS A 196 0.37 -17.55 15.65
C CYS A 196 -1.08 -17.88 16.07
N GLN A 197 -1.52 -17.36 17.20
CA GLN A 197 -2.90 -17.54 17.66
C GLN A 197 -3.90 -16.86 16.71
N TYR A 198 -3.62 -15.64 16.26
CA TYR A 198 -4.46 -14.94 15.29
C TYR A 198 -4.60 -15.71 13.97
N ARG A 199 -3.51 -16.30 13.46
CA ARG A 199 -3.54 -17.16 12.26
C ARG A 199 -4.39 -18.40 12.47
N ALA A 200 -4.29 -19.05 13.64
CA ALA A 200 -5.12 -20.22 13.98
C ALA A 200 -6.61 -19.86 14.03
N ASP A 201 -6.95 -18.70 14.62
CA ASP A 201 -8.33 -18.20 14.71
C ASP A 201 -8.90 -17.78 13.33
N ASN A 202 -8.06 -17.52 12.34
CA ASN A 202 -8.42 -17.04 10.99
C ASN A 202 -7.82 -17.92 9.89
N ALA A 203 -7.79 -19.24 10.08
CA ALA A 203 -7.14 -20.20 9.17
C ALA A 203 -7.74 -20.25 7.75
N ASP A 204 -8.89 -19.64 7.53
CA ASP A 204 -9.57 -19.51 6.24
C ASP A 204 -9.10 -18.27 5.43
N VAL A 205 -8.15 -17.50 5.95
CA VAL A 205 -7.61 -16.29 5.33
C VAL A 205 -6.12 -16.43 5.12
N GLU A 206 -5.65 -16.22 3.90
CA GLU A 206 -4.21 -16.05 3.63
C GLU A 206 -3.72 -14.73 4.23
N LEU A 207 -2.81 -14.82 5.19
CA LEU A 207 -2.23 -13.67 5.89
C LEU A 207 -0.78 -13.35 5.46
N GLY A 208 -0.31 -13.97 4.37
CA GLY A 208 1.06 -13.80 3.87
C GLY A 208 2.05 -14.80 4.46
#